data_942fd366c390445445cf1021f0679b2a
#
_entry.id   942fd366c390445445cf1021f0679b2a
#
_cell.length_a   1.000
_cell.length_b   1.000
_cell.length_c   1.000
_cell.angle_alpha   90.00
_cell.angle_beta   90.00
_cell.angle_gamma   90.00
#
_symmetry.space_group_name_H-M   'P 1'
#
loop_
_entity.id
_entity.type
_entity.pdbx_description
1 polymer ?
#
loop_
_entity_poly.entity_id
_entity_poly.type
_entity_poly.pdbx_seq_one_letter_code
_entity_poly.pdbx_strand_id
1 'polypeptide(L)'
;MPTPLAQIRNFAIVAHIDHGKSTLSDRLIQETGGLTAREMREQVLDSMELERERGITIKAQTVRLNYRADDGRDYVLNLMDTPGHVDFAYEVSRSLSACEGSLLVVDASQGVEAQTLANVYQALEHDHEIVPVLNKVDLPAAEPDRVRAQIEEVIGIDASDAVECSAKTGLGIHDVLEAIVTRLPAPKGEEAAPLKALLVDAWYDAYLGVVVLVRIVDGRLHAGATVRMMQTGASYRVDKIGVFLPKATDVASLGPGEIGFLTAQIKDVADAAVGETITDERRPTAEALPGFKPVQPVVFCGLFPVDAADFEDLRAAVGKLRLNDASFTYEMETSAALGFGFRCGFLGLLHLEIIEERLSREFNLDLIATAPSVIYRIGLTNGEVMEMHNPADMPDPVRIASIAEPWIRATIFTPDEYLGAVIKLCQDRRGEQKELSYVGSRAMVAYDLPLNEVVFDFYDRLKSISKGYASFDYQLEDYRVGDLVKMSILVNSEPVDALSMLVHRQRAETRGRGMVEKMKELIPPHMFTIPIQAAIGGKIIARETVRALRKDVTAKCYGGDATRKRKLLDKQKEGKKRMRQFGKVEIPQEAFIAALKMDAD
;
A
#
# COMPACT_ATOMS: atom_id res chain seq x y z
N MET A 1 3.86 -0.36 40.88
CA MET A 1 3.55 -1.81 40.96
C MET A 1 3.16 -2.24 39.54
N PRO A 2 3.39 -3.48 39.15
CA PRO A 2 2.92 -3.94 37.85
C PRO A 2 1.38 -3.89 37.80
N THR A 3 0.83 -3.54 36.66
CA THR A 3 -0.63 -3.52 36.43
C THR A 3 -1.17 -4.95 36.47
N PRO A 4 -2.20 -5.26 37.23
CA PRO A 4 -2.83 -6.58 37.20
C PRO A 4 -3.36 -6.91 35.80
N LEU A 5 -3.18 -8.14 35.31
CA LEU A 5 -3.68 -8.58 33.99
C LEU A 5 -5.17 -8.24 33.76
N ALA A 6 -5.99 -8.40 34.80
CA ALA A 6 -7.42 -8.08 34.73
C ALA A 6 -7.72 -6.59 34.45
N GLN A 7 -6.74 -5.71 34.64
CA GLN A 7 -6.85 -4.27 34.41
C GLN A 7 -6.13 -3.81 33.14
N ILE A 8 -5.72 -4.73 32.27
CA ILE A 8 -5.12 -4.41 30.97
C ILE A 8 -6.16 -4.68 29.87
N ARG A 9 -6.25 -3.79 28.90
CA ARG A 9 -7.01 -3.98 27.66
C ARG A 9 -6.14 -3.62 26.46
N ASN A 10 -5.97 -4.55 25.56
CA ASN A 10 -5.26 -4.30 24.30
C ASN A 10 -6.29 -4.35 23.18
N PHE A 11 -6.40 -3.28 22.44
CA PHE A 11 -7.41 -3.17 21.40
C PHE A 11 -6.90 -2.38 20.20
N ALA A 12 -7.42 -2.75 19.04
CA ALA A 12 -7.22 -2.03 17.79
C ALA A 12 -8.46 -1.23 17.43
N ILE A 13 -8.29 -0.16 16.67
CA ILE A 13 -9.41 0.53 16.04
C ILE A 13 -9.42 0.17 14.55
N VAL A 14 -10.50 -0.46 14.12
CA VAL A 14 -10.75 -0.83 12.74
C VAL A 14 -11.88 0.01 12.17
N ALA A 15 -11.66 0.61 11.01
CA ALA A 15 -12.61 1.51 10.38
C ALA A 15 -12.35 1.60 8.88
N HIS A 16 -13.36 2.00 8.12
CA HIS A 16 -13.17 2.50 6.76
C HIS A 16 -12.47 3.87 6.77
N ILE A 17 -11.85 4.24 5.65
CA ILE A 17 -11.29 5.58 5.45
C ILE A 17 -12.38 6.62 5.68
N ASP A 18 -12.05 7.74 6.32
CA ASP A 18 -12.95 8.85 6.66
C ASP A 18 -14.08 8.53 7.65
N HIS A 19 -14.16 7.34 8.25
CA HIS A 19 -15.11 7.05 9.34
C HIS A 19 -14.73 7.69 10.68
N GLY A 20 -13.56 8.36 10.73
CA GLY A 20 -13.13 9.14 11.89
C GLY A 20 -12.29 8.38 12.91
N LYS A 21 -11.56 7.34 12.46
CA LYS A 21 -10.65 6.53 13.27
C LYS A 21 -9.61 7.38 14.02
N SER A 22 -8.79 8.16 13.31
CA SER A 22 -7.72 8.99 13.92
C SER A 22 -8.31 10.07 14.82
N THR A 23 -9.47 10.63 14.48
CA THR A 23 -10.18 11.60 15.35
C THR A 23 -10.66 10.95 16.65
N LEU A 24 -11.13 9.69 16.58
CA LEU A 24 -11.53 8.94 17.78
C LEU A 24 -10.30 8.62 18.63
N SER A 25 -9.20 8.17 18.04
CA SER A 25 -7.93 7.94 18.73
C SER A 25 -7.46 9.18 19.48
N ASP A 26 -7.50 10.35 18.84
CA ASP A 26 -7.17 11.64 19.46
C ASP A 26 -8.06 11.96 20.68
N ARG A 27 -9.36 11.68 20.58
CA ARG A 27 -10.30 11.91 21.69
C ARG A 27 -10.06 10.97 22.87
N LEU A 28 -9.79 9.69 22.59
CA LEU A 28 -9.43 8.74 23.66
C LEU A 28 -8.16 9.16 24.40
N ILE A 29 -7.14 9.64 23.68
CA ILE A 29 -5.90 10.19 24.24
C ILE A 29 -6.19 11.43 25.09
N GLN A 30 -7.04 12.32 24.62
CA GLN A 30 -7.40 13.54 25.31
C GLN A 30 -8.17 13.26 26.60
N GLU A 31 -9.21 12.41 26.55
CA GLU A 31 -10.09 12.09 27.68
C GLU A 31 -9.32 11.37 28.81
N THR A 32 -8.36 10.54 28.45
CA THR A 32 -7.49 9.84 29.41
C THR A 32 -6.33 10.70 29.91
N GLY A 33 -6.24 11.98 29.50
CA GLY A 33 -5.21 12.91 29.95
C GLY A 33 -3.80 12.60 29.44
N GLY A 34 -3.66 11.82 28.36
CA GLY A 34 -2.37 11.47 27.76
C GLY A 34 -1.62 12.67 27.20
N LEU A 35 -2.34 13.71 26.77
CA LEU A 35 -1.78 14.99 26.31
C LEU A 35 -2.57 16.16 26.89
N THR A 36 -1.88 17.26 27.15
CA THR A 36 -2.54 18.51 27.54
C THR A 36 -3.20 19.18 26.34
N ALA A 37 -4.23 20.00 26.57
CA ALA A 37 -4.92 20.72 25.51
C ALA A 37 -4.01 21.59 24.61
N ARG A 38 -2.82 21.99 25.12
CA ARG A 38 -1.81 22.75 24.36
C ARG A 38 -0.90 21.86 23.51
N GLU A 39 -0.75 20.59 23.86
CA GLU A 39 0.07 19.60 23.15
C GLU A 39 -0.75 18.83 22.11
N MET A 40 -2.09 18.87 22.23
CA MET A 40 -2.97 18.24 21.24
C MET A 40 -2.83 18.91 19.88
N ARG A 41 -2.57 18.10 18.90
CA ARG A 41 -2.63 18.43 17.47
C ARG A 41 -3.68 17.53 16.85
N GLU A 42 -4.19 17.90 15.72
CA GLU A 42 -5.01 16.98 14.92
C GLU A 42 -4.16 15.80 14.48
N GLN A 43 -4.70 14.59 14.57
CA GLN A 43 -4.06 13.34 14.18
C GLN A 43 -2.70 13.12 14.88
N VAL A 44 -2.73 13.10 16.21
CA VAL A 44 -1.52 12.98 17.06
C VAL A 44 -0.72 11.71 16.74
N LEU A 45 -1.38 10.61 16.42
CA LEU A 45 -0.77 9.33 16.08
C LEU A 45 -0.26 9.27 14.64
N ASP A 46 -0.82 10.06 13.71
CA ASP A 46 -0.34 10.14 12.34
C ASP A 46 0.98 10.95 12.31
N SER A 47 2.10 10.25 12.49
CA SER A 47 3.42 10.85 12.70
C SER A 47 4.04 11.40 11.42
N MET A 48 3.67 10.84 10.25
CA MET A 48 4.17 11.27 8.95
C MET A 48 3.37 12.48 8.42
N GLU A 49 4.07 13.39 7.76
CA GLU A 49 3.40 14.52 7.08
C GLU A 49 2.45 14.01 5.98
N LEU A 50 2.85 12.96 5.30
CA LEU A 50 2.09 12.32 4.24
C LEU A 50 0.77 11.69 4.74
N GLU A 51 0.76 11.11 5.95
CA GLU A 51 -0.46 10.60 6.60
C GLU A 51 -1.47 11.72 6.80
N ARG A 52 -1.02 12.86 7.32
CA ARG A 52 -1.88 14.03 7.58
C ARG A 52 -2.38 14.71 6.31
N GLU A 53 -1.54 14.81 5.28
CA GLU A 53 -1.93 15.39 3.99
C GLU A 53 -2.97 14.53 3.27
N ARG A 54 -2.81 13.20 3.30
CA ARG A 54 -3.72 12.27 2.63
C ARG A 54 -4.92 11.86 3.49
N GLY A 55 -4.90 12.18 4.79
CA GLY A 55 -5.95 11.80 5.74
C GLY A 55 -6.06 10.30 5.99
N ILE A 56 -4.95 9.55 5.82
CA ILE A 56 -4.89 8.10 6.00
C ILE A 56 -3.77 7.72 6.94
N THR A 57 -3.98 6.73 7.78
CA THR A 57 -2.91 6.10 8.55
C THR A 57 -2.18 5.10 7.66
N ILE A 58 -0.87 5.25 7.54
CA ILE A 58 0.01 4.39 6.74
C ILE A 58 0.65 3.33 7.63
N LYS A 59 1.22 3.76 8.77
CA LYS A 59 1.90 2.90 9.72
C LYS A 59 1.11 2.80 11.02
N ALA A 60 0.92 1.57 11.50
CA ALA A 60 0.28 1.35 12.79
C ALA A 60 1.07 2.02 13.93
N GLN A 61 0.36 2.71 14.80
CA GLN A 61 0.92 3.37 15.98
C GLN A 61 0.32 2.78 17.25
N THR A 62 1.10 2.74 18.33
CA THR A 62 0.60 2.27 19.62
C THR A 62 0.70 3.36 20.65
N VAL A 63 -0.29 3.45 21.53
CA VAL A 63 -0.28 4.33 22.67
C VAL A 63 -0.89 3.64 23.88
N ARG A 64 -0.23 3.82 25.04
CA ARG A 64 -0.76 3.40 26.34
C ARG A 64 -1.56 4.55 26.95
N LEU A 65 -2.78 4.27 27.35
CA LEU A 65 -3.69 5.18 28.03
C LEU A 65 -3.91 4.67 29.45
N ASN A 66 -3.88 5.58 30.42
CA ASN A 66 -4.24 5.27 31.81
C ASN A 66 -5.65 5.80 32.05
N TYR A 67 -6.58 4.91 32.38
CA TYR A 67 -7.99 5.26 32.53
C TYR A 67 -8.54 4.83 33.87
N ARG A 68 -9.21 5.74 34.57
CA ARG A 68 -9.95 5.43 35.76
C ARG A 68 -11.41 5.22 35.43
N ALA A 69 -11.85 3.95 35.46
CA ALA A 69 -13.19 3.55 35.09
C ALA A 69 -14.21 3.86 36.19
N ASP A 70 -15.50 3.78 35.84
CA ASP A 70 -16.63 4.00 36.75
C ASP A 70 -16.69 2.99 37.88
N ASP A 71 -16.09 1.80 37.70
CA ASP A 71 -15.91 0.81 38.78
C ASP A 71 -14.90 1.21 39.87
N GLY A 72 -14.26 2.36 39.68
CA GLY A 72 -13.26 2.93 40.60
C GLY A 72 -11.87 2.34 40.48
N ARG A 73 -11.58 1.47 39.50
CA ARG A 73 -10.28 0.87 39.24
C ARG A 73 -9.53 1.63 38.17
N ASP A 74 -8.19 1.53 38.25
CA ASP A 74 -7.30 2.12 37.25
C ASP A 74 -6.97 1.04 36.21
N TYR A 75 -7.22 1.32 34.94
CA TYR A 75 -6.96 0.44 33.81
C TYR A 75 -5.82 0.97 32.93
N VAL A 76 -5.08 0.04 32.35
CA VAL A 76 -4.12 0.32 31.28
C VAL A 76 -4.76 -0.13 29.97
N LEU A 77 -5.00 0.83 29.08
CA LEU A 77 -5.58 0.61 27.77
C LEU A 77 -4.46 0.81 26.74
N ASN A 78 -4.07 -0.25 26.04
CA ASN A 78 -3.11 -0.19 24.94
C ASN A 78 -3.88 -0.10 23.63
N LEU A 79 -3.90 1.08 23.04
CA LEU A 79 -4.51 1.34 21.75
C LEU A 79 -3.51 1.06 20.64
N MET A 80 -3.93 0.28 19.63
CA MET A 80 -3.23 0.11 18.36
C MET A 80 -4.05 0.82 17.27
N ASP A 81 -3.55 1.94 16.77
CA ASP A 81 -4.16 2.64 15.65
C ASP A 81 -3.71 2.00 14.34
N THR A 82 -4.65 1.39 13.60
CA THR A 82 -4.34 0.56 12.42
C THR A 82 -4.65 1.32 11.12
N PRO A 83 -3.92 1.07 10.03
CA PRO A 83 -4.34 1.55 8.70
C PRO A 83 -5.74 1.08 8.34
N GLY A 84 -6.46 1.88 7.53
CA GLY A 84 -7.79 1.50 7.04
C GLY A 84 -7.81 0.95 5.61
N HIS A 85 -6.70 1.05 4.86
CA HIS A 85 -6.65 0.70 3.45
C HIS A 85 -6.16 -0.73 3.22
N VAL A 86 -6.72 -1.41 2.20
CA VAL A 86 -6.40 -2.81 1.85
C VAL A 86 -4.91 -3.05 1.59
N ASP A 87 -4.21 -2.11 0.97
CA ASP A 87 -2.78 -2.23 0.71
C ASP A 87 -1.95 -2.40 2.00
N PHE A 88 -2.50 -2.00 3.14
CA PHE A 88 -1.88 -2.14 4.45
C PHE A 88 -2.49 -3.26 5.31
N ALA A 89 -3.22 -4.19 4.71
CA ALA A 89 -3.85 -5.32 5.41
C ALA A 89 -2.84 -6.12 6.27
N TYR A 90 -1.58 -6.16 5.85
CA TYR A 90 -0.50 -6.78 6.63
C TYR A 90 -0.19 -6.02 7.93
N GLU A 91 -0.13 -4.68 7.87
CA GLU A 91 0.04 -3.84 9.07
C GLU A 91 -1.14 -4.02 10.03
N VAL A 92 -2.36 -4.11 9.48
CA VAL A 92 -3.58 -4.40 10.26
C VAL A 92 -3.46 -5.75 10.96
N SER A 93 -3.17 -6.83 10.23
CA SER A 93 -3.04 -8.18 10.79
C SER A 93 -2.01 -8.28 11.91
N ARG A 94 -0.84 -7.62 11.76
CA ARG A 94 0.18 -7.56 12.83
C ARG A 94 -0.31 -6.85 14.08
N SER A 95 -0.98 -5.74 13.91
CA SER A 95 -1.53 -4.96 15.02
C SER A 95 -2.63 -5.73 15.75
N LEU A 96 -3.52 -6.40 15.00
CA LEU A 96 -4.55 -7.25 15.56
C LEU A 96 -3.95 -8.39 16.39
N SER A 97 -2.89 -9.04 15.94
CA SER A 97 -2.25 -10.13 16.69
C SER A 97 -1.68 -9.72 18.05
N ALA A 98 -1.50 -8.42 18.30
CA ALA A 98 -1.07 -7.88 19.58
C ALA A 98 -2.24 -7.54 20.52
N CYS A 99 -3.48 -7.67 20.07
CA CYS A 99 -4.69 -7.26 20.78
C CYS A 99 -5.62 -8.43 21.09
N GLU A 100 -6.53 -8.24 22.02
CA GLU A 100 -7.60 -9.17 22.36
C GLU A 100 -8.96 -8.69 21.84
N GLY A 101 -9.07 -7.48 21.35
CA GLY A 101 -10.33 -6.96 20.82
C GLY A 101 -10.16 -5.78 19.89
N SER A 102 -11.26 -5.39 19.27
CA SER A 102 -11.31 -4.29 18.31
C SER A 102 -12.51 -3.40 18.50
N LEU A 103 -12.32 -2.09 18.34
CA LEU A 103 -13.42 -1.15 18.13
C LEU A 103 -13.73 -1.10 16.63
N LEU A 104 -14.93 -1.47 16.25
CA LEU A 104 -15.41 -1.33 14.89
C LEU A 104 -16.10 0.02 14.74
N VAL A 105 -15.40 1.00 14.16
CA VAL A 105 -15.92 2.36 13.99
C VAL A 105 -16.62 2.49 12.65
N VAL A 106 -17.90 2.80 12.70
CA VAL A 106 -18.76 3.00 11.51
C VAL A 106 -19.35 4.39 11.53
N ASP A 107 -19.27 5.10 10.42
CA ASP A 107 -19.94 6.39 10.23
C ASP A 107 -21.46 6.21 10.22
N ALA A 108 -22.17 6.83 11.16
CA ALA A 108 -23.62 6.74 11.30
C ALA A 108 -24.40 7.30 10.10
N SER A 109 -23.76 8.09 9.24
CA SER A 109 -24.37 8.65 8.02
C SER A 109 -24.11 7.78 6.78
N GLN A 110 -22.93 7.15 6.69
CA GLN A 110 -22.53 6.35 5.52
C GLN A 110 -22.89 4.86 5.69
N GLY A 111 -22.68 4.30 6.89
CA GLY A 111 -22.92 2.89 7.18
C GLY A 111 -21.73 1.98 6.84
N VAL A 112 -22.02 0.69 6.63
CA VAL A 112 -21.00 -0.33 6.34
C VAL A 112 -20.45 -0.16 4.93
N GLU A 113 -19.12 -0.21 4.83
CA GLU A 113 -18.34 -0.08 3.60
C GLU A 113 -17.48 -1.33 3.34
N ALA A 114 -16.90 -1.48 2.14
CA ALA A 114 -16.14 -2.67 1.76
C ALA A 114 -14.96 -2.98 2.71
N GLN A 115 -14.18 -1.97 3.06
CA GLN A 115 -13.05 -2.12 3.99
C GLN A 115 -13.49 -2.46 5.42
N THR A 116 -14.70 -2.05 5.82
CA THR A 116 -15.28 -2.42 7.11
C THR A 116 -15.39 -3.94 7.22
N LEU A 117 -15.91 -4.60 6.19
CA LEU A 117 -16.03 -6.05 6.12
C LEU A 117 -14.67 -6.74 6.18
N ALA A 118 -13.73 -6.33 5.34
CA ALA A 118 -12.41 -6.94 5.28
C ALA A 118 -11.67 -6.87 6.63
N ASN A 119 -11.70 -5.70 7.27
CA ASN A 119 -11.06 -5.49 8.56
C ASN A 119 -11.73 -6.30 9.70
N VAL A 120 -13.05 -6.44 9.66
CA VAL A 120 -13.77 -7.26 10.64
C VAL A 120 -13.43 -8.73 10.48
N TYR A 121 -13.40 -9.26 9.26
CA TYR A 121 -13.02 -10.64 9.03
C TYR A 121 -11.59 -10.92 9.51
N GLN A 122 -10.65 -10.00 9.28
CA GLN A 122 -9.30 -10.13 9.84
C GLN A 122 -9.32 -10.14 11.39
N ALA A 123 -10.11 -9.28 12.03
CA ALA A 123 -10.23 -9.29 13.48
C ALA A 123 -10.83 -10.61 14.01
N LEU A 124 -11.83 -11.18 13.33
CA LEU A 124 -12.42 -12.47 13.68
C LEU A 124 -11.44 -13.64 13.48
N GLU A 125 -10.56 -13.59 12.47
CA GLU A 125 -9.49 -14.59 12.30
C GLU A 125 -8.49 -14.62 13.46
N HIS A 126 -8.39 -13.51 14.20
CA HIS A 126 -7.57 -13.38 15.42
C HIS A 126 -8.37 -13.59 16.72
N ASP A 127 -9.59 -14.12 16.64
CA ASP A 127 -10.49 -14.35 17.79
C ASP A 127 -10.79 -13.08 18.61
N HIS A 128 -10.86 -11.90 17.96
CA HIS A 128 -11.14 -10.65 18.65
C HIS A 128 -12.60 -10.54 19.10
N GLU A 129 -12.79 -10.01 20.30
CA GLU A 129 -14.07 -9.43 20.69
C GLU A 129 -14.23 -8.08 19.98
N ILE A 130 -15.36 -7.89 19.30
CA ILE A 130 -15.62 -6.69 18.50
C ILE A 130 -16.68 -5.84 19.17
N VAL A 131 -16.34 -4.57 19.45
CA VAL A 131 -17.28 -3.58 19.99
C VAL A 131 -17.64 -2.60 18.88
N PRO A 132 -18.89 -2.62 18.38
CA PRO A 132 -19.35 -1.63 17.40
C PRO A 132 -19.47 -0.24 18.01
N VAL A 133 -18.96 0.76 17.28
CA VAL A 133 -19.01 2.18 17.64
C VAL A 133 -19.56 2.96 16.46
N LEU A 134 -20.72 3.61 16.65
CA LEU A 134 -21.35 4.46 15.64
C LEU A 134 -20.87 5.89 15.82
N ASN A 135 -19.98 6.33 14.94
CA ASN A 135 -19.38 7.65 14.98
C ASN A 135 -20.16 8.67 14.12
N LYS A 136 -19.92 9.94 14.37
CA LYS A 136 -20.51 11.09 13.67
C LYS A 136 -22.03 11.20 13.86
N VAL A 137 -22.56 10.78 15.01
CA VAL A 137 -23.99 10.91 15.33
C VAL A 137 -24.47 12.36 15.45
N ASP A 138 -23.54 13.32 15.49
CA ASP A 138 -23.82 14.76 15.45
C ASP A 138 -24.25 15.27 14.06
N LEU A 139 -24.07 14.47 13.01
CA LEU A 139 -24.44 14.88 11.66
C LEU A 139 -25.96 14.78 11.44
N PRO A 140 -26.59 15.75 10.74
CA PRO A 140 -28.02 15.69 10.43
C PRO A 140 -28.45 14.47 9.59
N ALA A 141 -27.51 13.87 8.86
CA ALA A 141 -27.73 12.67 8.04
C ALA A 141 -27.44 11.37 8.78
N ALA A 142 -27.12 11.42 10.09
CA ALA A 142 -26.85 10.23 10.87
C ALA A 142 -28.14 9.41 11.09
N GLU A 143 -28.06 8.11 10.83
CA GLU A 143 -29.15 7.15 11.01
C GLU A 143 -28.63 5.91 11.80
N PRO A 144 -28.41 6.05 13.12
CA PRO A 144 -27.79 4.98 13.94
C PRO A 144 -28.55 3.65 13.85
N ASP A 145 -29.87 3.65 13.91
CA ASP A 145 -30.67 2.42 13.87
C ASP A 145 -30.53 1.67 12.53
N ARG A 146 -30.47 2.40 11.42
CA ARG A 146 -30.20 1.82 10.10
C ARG A 146 -28.83 1.18 10.05
N VAL A 147 -27.82 1.85 10.63
CA VAL A 147 -26.45 1.34 10.61
C VAL A 147 -26.28 0.13 11.52
N ARG A 148 -26.98 0.07 12.69
CA ARG A 148 -27.03 -1.17 13.52
C ARG A 148 -27.56 -2.35 12.71
N ALA A 149 -28.72 -2.16 12.05
CA ALA A 149 -29.31 -3.22 11.22
C ALA A 149 -28.35 -3.66 10.10
N GLN A 150 -27.61 -2.72 9.46
CA GLN A 150 -26.59 -3.08 8.46
C GLN A 150 -25.45 -3.90 9.03
N ILE A 151 -24.94 -3.57 10.22
CA ILE A 151 -23.88 -4.32 10.87
C ILE A 151 -24.36 -5.76 11.14
N GLU A 152 -25.57 -5.94 11.64
CA GLU A 152 -26.16 -7.26 11.91
C GLU A 152 -26.41 -8.06 10.62
N GLU A 153 -26.99 -7.43 9.58
CA GLU A 153 -27.31 -8.12 8.31
C GLU A 153 -26.08 -8.49 7.49
N VAL A 154 -25.08 -7.57 7.42
CA VAL A 154 -23.97 -7.69 6.47
C VAL A 154 -22.77 -8.37 7.11
N ILE A 155 -22.49 -8.04 8.37
CA ILE A 155 -21.33 -8.54 9.10
C ILE A 155 -21.68 -9.76 9.94
N GLY A 156 -22.90 -9.79 10.47
CA GLY A 156 -23.41 -10.91 11.29
C GLY A 156 -23.00 -10.81 12.77
N ILE A 157 -22.60 -9.62 13.25
CA ILE A 157 -22.31 -9.37 14.67
C ILE A 157 -23.44 -8.56 15.30
N ASP A 158 -23.73 -8.84 16.59
CA ASP A 158 -24.73 -8.09 17.34
C ASP A 158 -24.31 -6.62 17.50
N ALA A 159 -25.15 -5.71 17.05
CA ALA A 159 -24.98 -4.28 17.14
C ALA A 159 -26.04 -3.57 18.00
N SER A 160 -26.89 -4.35 18.69
CA SER A 160 -27.94 -3.79 19.55
C SER A 160 -27.38 -2.84 20.62
N ASP A 161 -26.21 -3.18 21.15
CA ASP A 161 -25.48 -2.41 22.15
C ASP A 161 -24.36 -1.52 21.57
N ALA A 162 -24.40 -1.20 20.26
CA ALA A 162 -23.42 -0.35 19.63
C ALA A 162 -23.37 1.03 20.31
N VAL A 163 -22.13 1.49 20.63
CA VAL A 163 -21.91 2.75 21.30
C VAL A 163 -22.02 3.91 20.32
N GLU A 164 -22.89 4.88 20.63
CA GLU A 164 -23.03 6.09 19.81
C GLU A 164 -22.06 7.18 20.27
N CYS A 165 -21.30 7.74 19.34
CA CYS A 165 -20.37 8.81 19.65
C CYS A 165 -20.21 9.84 18.53
N SER A 166 -19.62 10.97 18.88
CA SER A 166 -19.07 11.93 17.94
C SER A 166 -17.64 12.26 18.36
N ALA A 167 -16.69 11.70 17.68
CA ALA A 167 -15.29 12.01 17.91
C ALA A 167 -14.97 13.50 17.71
N LYS A 168 -15.70 14.19 16.85
CA LYS A 168 -15.55 15.63 16.60
C LYS A 168 -16.01 16.48 17.78
N THR A 169 -17.14 16.17 18.38
CA THR A 169 -17.73 16.98 19.46
C THR A 169 -17.37 16.48 20.86
N GLY A 170 -16.89 15.23 20.99
CA GLY A 170 -16.60 14.58 22.27
C GLY A 170 -17.81 13.83 22.87
N LEU A 171 -18.96 13.83 22.19
CA LEU A 171 -20.15 13.12 22.67
C LEU A 171 -19.90 11.61 22.71
N GLY A 172 -20.28 10.93 23.81
CA GLY A 172 -20.22 9.48 23.96
C GLY A 172 -18.81 8.89 24.09
N ILE A 173 -17.75 9.69 24.20
CA ILE A 173 -16.37 9.18 24.31
C ILE A 173 -16.14 8.43 25.62
N HIS A 174 -16.74 8.90 26.71
CA HIS A 174 -16.72 8.20 28.00
C HIS A 174 -17.38 6.82 27.89
N ASP A 175 -18.51 6.71 27.19
CA ASP A 175 -19.21 5.45 27.00
C ASP A 175 -18.38 4.46 26.16
N VAL A 176 -17.59 4.96 25.19
CA VAL A 176 -16.62 4.15 24.43
C VAL A 176 -15.54 3.60 25.37
N LEU A 177 -14.97 4.42 26.27
CA LEU A 177 -13.97 3.99 27.25
C LEU A 177 -14.53 2.92 28.21
N GLU A 178 -15.75 3.11 28.71
CA GLU A 178 -16.42 2.13 29.57
C GLU A 178 -16.74 0.84 28.82
N ALA A 179 -17.13 0.90 27.54
CA ALA A 179 -17.33 -0.27 26.71
C ALA A 179 -16.01 -1.06 26.51
N ILE A 180 -14.88 -0.38 26.31
CA ILE A 180 -13.55 -1.03 26.23
C ILE A 180 -13.27 -1.81 27.52
N VAL A 181 -13.47 -1.20 28.69
CA VAL A 181 -13.20 -1.82 29.98
C VAL A 181 -14.11 -3.01 30.26
N THR A 182 -15.40 -2.86 29.97
CA THR A 182 -16.43 -3.84 30.37
C THR A 182 -16.62 -4.99 29.37
N ARG A 183 -16.45 -4.74 28.06
CA ARG A 183 -16.74 -5.72 27.01
C ARG A 183 -15.49 -6.43 26.50
N LEU A 184 -14.36 -5.73 26.39
CA LEU A 184 -13.14 -6.38 25.88
C LEU A 184 -12.51 -7.28 26.92
N PRO A 185 -12.02 -8.47 26.53
CA PRO A 185 -11.37 -9.39 27.45
C PRO A 185 -10.00 -8.87 27.91
N ALA A 186 -9.61 -9.26 29.11
CA ALA A 186 -8.25 -9.05 29.59
C ALA A 186 -7.28 -10.01 28.89
N PRO A 187 -6.01 -9.63 28.69
CA PRO A 187 -5.00 -10.53 28.17
C PRO A 187 -4.75 -11.71 29.09
N LYS A 188 -4.30 -12.81 28.49
CA LYS A 188 -3.86 -14.01 29.21
C LYS A 188 -2.36 -14.01 29.31
N GLY A 189 -1.79 -14.69 30.33
CA GLY A 189 -0.35 -14.86 30.45
C GLY A 189 0.05 -15.17 31.90
N GLU A 190 1.24 -15.73 32.07
CA GLU A 190 1.79 -16.17 33.34
C GLU A 190 3.12 -15.45 33.65
N GLU A 191 3.15 -14.67 34.72
CA GLU A 191 4.34 -13.89 35.08
C GLU A 191 5.54 -14.77 35.51
N ALA A 192 5.28 -15.91 36.13
CA ALA A 192 6.31 -16.84 36.57
C ALA A 192 6.90 -17.73 35.47
N ALA A 193 6.29 -17.75 34.29
CA ALA A 193 6.77 -18.51 33.14
C ALA A 193 8.07 -17.89 32.55
N PRO A 194 8.80 -18.61 31.70
CA PRO A 194 9.87 -18.04 30.89
C PRO A 194 9.35 -16.90 30.01
N LEU A 195 10.20 -15.88 29.78
CA LEU A 195 9.85 -14.79 28.88
C LEU A 195 9.44 -15.31 27.50
N LYS A 196 8.27 -14.94 27.06
CA LYS A 196 7.76 -15.17 25.72
C LYS A 196 7.12 -13.88 25.22
N ALA A 197 7.77 -13.20 24.28
CA ALA A 197 7.29 -11.96 23.71
C ALA A 197 7.21 -12.06 22.18
N LEU A 198 6.15 -11.48 21.62
CA LEU A 198 5.96 -11.36 20.17
C LEU A 198 6.59 -10.06 19.71
N LEU A 199 7.44 -10.11 18.71
CA LEU A 199 7.93 -8.96 17.98
C LEU A 199 6.84 -8.52 16.99
N VAL A 200 6.17 -7.41 17.32
CA VAL A 200 5.03 -6.90 16.52
C VAL A 200 5.51 -6.04 15.38
N ASP A 201 6.46 -5.14 15.63
CA ASP A 201 7.05 -4.25 14.64
C ASP A 201 8.49 -3.87 15.02
N ALA A 202 9.28 -3.45 14.02
CA ALA A 202 10.62 -2.93 14.23
C ALA A 202 10.90 -1.78 13.26
N TRP A 203 11.62 -0.76 13.71
CA TRP A 203 12.03 0.35 12.86
C TRP A 203 13.37 0.94 13.33
N TYR A 204 13.98 1.69 12.45
CA TYR A 204 15.21 2.40 12.75
C TYR A 204 14.89 3.84 13.20
N ASP A 205 15.36 4.20 14.37
CA ASP A 205 15.34 5.56 14.90
C ASP A 205 16.76 6.14 14.90
N ALA A 206 16.92 7.39 14.46
CA ALA A 206 18.24 8.02 14.33
C ALA A 206 18.98 8.19 15.67
N TYR A 207 18.25 8.22 16.79
CA TYR A 207 18.79 8.43 18.15
C TYR A 207 18.85 7.14 18.96
N LEU A 208 17.88 6.24 18.79
CA LEU A 208 17.72 5.02 19.57
C LEU A 208 18.29 3.78 18.86
N GLY A 209 18.60 3.88 17.56
CA GLY A 209 18.95 2.73 16.72
C GLY A 209 17.71 1.90 16.35
N VAL A 210 17.85 0.58 16.32
CA VAL A 210 16.72 -0.31 16.07
C VAL A 210 15.82 -0.36 17.31
N VAL A 211 14.59 0.07 17.14
CA VAL A 211 13.51 0.01 18.14
C VAL A 211 12.61 -1.15 17.79
N VAL A 212 12.33 -2.02 18.74
CA VAL A 212 11.50 -3.21 18.57
C VAL A 212 10.25 -3.07 19.41
N LEU A 213 9.08 -3.08 18.79
CA LEU A 213 7.78 -3.11 19.46
C LEU A 213 7.45 -4.55 19.84
N VAL A 214 7.15 -4.78 21.11
CA VAL A 214 6.89 -6.10 21.64
C VAL A 214 5.55 -6.17 22.39
N ARG A 215 4.89 -7.31 22.25
CA ARG A 215 3.80 -7.75 23.13
C ARG A 215 4.32 -8.86 24.03
N ILE A 216 4.29 -8.67 25.34
CA ILE A 216 4.65 -9.71 26.31
C ILE A 216 3.46 -10.68 26.46
N VAL A 217 3.71 -11.95 26.15
CA VAL A 217 2.73 -13.03 26.34
C VAL A 217 2.91 -13.63 27.72
N ASP A 218 4.11 -14.13 28.02
CA ASP A 218 4.45 -14.72 29.32
C ASP A 218 5.77 -14.15 29.85
N GLY A 219 5.96 -14.31 31.15
CA GLY A 219 7.19 -13.88 31.81
C GLY A 219 7.31 -12.36 31.96
N ARG A 220 8.51 -11.88 32.15
CA ARG A 220 8.79 -10.46 32.35
C ARG A 220 10.08 -10.04 31.65
N LEU A 221 10.03 -8.91 30.97
CA LEU A 221 11.18 -8.27 30.32
C LEU A 221 11.71 -7.15 31.19
N HIS A 222 13.05 -7.08 31.37
CA HIS A 222 13.74 -6.05 32.10
C HIS A 222 14.87 -5.43 31.29
N ALA A 223 15.18 -4.15 31.53
CA ALA A 223 16.39 -3.55 31.01
C ALA A 223 17.63 -4.30 31.56
N GLY A 224 18.64 -4.49 30.72
CA GLY A 224 19.86 -5.23 31.03
C GLY A 224 19.74 -6.75 30.92
N ALA A 225 18.56 -7.32 30.65
CA ALA A 225 18.39 -8.74 30.34
C ALA A 225 19.06 -9.09 28.99
N THR A 226 19.53 -10.32 28.84
CA THR A 226 19.94 -10.84 27.53
C THR A 226 18.79 -11.65 26.93
N VAL A 227 18.30 -11.19 25.82
CA VAL A 227 17.21 -11.83 25.08
C VAL A 227 17.75 -12.55 23.86
N ARG A 228 17.04 -13.60 23.47
CA ARG A 228 17.34 -14.41 22.30
C ARG A 228 16.16 -14.39 21.34
N MET A 229 16.43 -14.16 20.08
CA MET A 229 15.52 -14.33 18.96
C MET A 229 15.45 -15.82 18.62
N MET A 230 14.27 -16.41 18.64
CA MET A 230 14.15 -17.87 18.55
C MET A 230 14.37 -18.42 17.13
N GLN A 231 13.98 -17.67 16.09
CA GLN A 231 14.15 -18.10 14.69
C GLN A 231 15.58 -17.87 14.21
N THR A 232 16.12 -16.67 14.42
CA THR A 232 17.49 -16.33 13.97
C THR A 232 18.57 -16.86 14.90
N GLY A 233 18.23 -17.12 16.17
CA GLY A 233 19.18 -17.54 17.21
C GLY A 233 20.07 -16.41 17.71
N ALA A 234 19.90 -15.19 17.21
CA ALA A 234 20.69 -14.03 17.63
C ALA A 234 20.35 -13.61 19.07
N SER A 235 21.37 -13.22 19.84
CA SER A 235 21.21 -12.79 21.24
C SER A 235 21.67 -11.36 21.41
N TYR A 236 20.87 -10.57 22.13
CA TYR A 236 21.11 -9.15 22.36
C TYR A 236 20.88 -8.78 23.82
N ARG A 237 21.70 -7.87 24.32
CA ARG A 237 21.45 -7.26 25.61
C ARG A 237 20.50 -6.09 25.46
N VAL A 238 19.41 -6.12 26.19
CA VAL A 238 18.41 -5.03 26.22
C VAL A 238 19.00 -3.80 26.91
N ASP A 239 19.10 -2.69 26.20
CA ASP A 239 19.59 -1.43 26.75
C ASP A 239 18.48 -0.69 27.48
N LYS A 240 17.34 -0.48 26.81
CA LYS A 240 16.18 0.22 27.35
C LYS A 240 14.90 -0.51 27.00
N ILE A 241 13.92 -0.34 27.86
CA ILE A 241 12.52 -0.72 27.62
C ILE A 241 11.62 0.46 27.94
N GLY A 242 10.53 0.58 27.22
CA GLY A 242 9.61 1.69 27.44
C GLY A 242 8.23 1.44 26.85
N VAL A 243 7.37 2.43 27.02
CA VAL A 243 6.00 2.48 26.50
C VAL A 243 5.77 3.84 25.84
N PHE A 244 4.76 3.94 24.99
CA PHE A 244 4.38 5.21 24.36
C PHE A 244 3.19 5.83 25.11
N LEU A 245 3.46 6.92 25.83
CA LEU A 245 2.48 7.74 26.59
C LEU A 245 2.36 9.14 25.97
N PRO A 246 1.77 9.37 24.91
CA PRO A 246 2.09 9.23 23.49
C PRO A 246 3.59 9.37 23.14
N LYS A 247 4.38 9.98 24.03
CA LYS A 247 5.86 10.06 23.89
C LYS A 247 6.50 8.81 24.50
N ALA A 248 7.60 8.37 23.88
CA ALA A 248 8.40 7.27 24.42
C ALA A 248 8.83 7.56 25.86
N THR A 249 8.48 6.67 26.77
CA THR A 249 8.74 6.79 28.20
C THR A 249 9.36 5.50 28.71
N ASP A 250 10.54 5.60 29.33
CA ASP A 250 11.27 4.46 29.86
C ASP A 250 10.51 3.85 31.06
N VAL A 251 10.46 2.52 31.12
CA VAL A 251 9.89 1.77 32.25
C VAL A 251 10.88 0.75 32.78
N ALA A 252 10.69 0.30 34.02
CA ALA A 252 11.61 -0.63 34.69
C ALA A 252 11.41 -2.07 34.14
N SER A 253 10.20 -2.46 33.83
CA SER A 253 9.87 -3.79 33.32
C SER A 253 8.56 -3.79 32.54
N LEU A 254 8.41 -4.78 31.66
CA LEU A 254 7.15 -5.13 30.99
C LEU A 254 6.75 -6.54 31.40
N GLY A 255 5.51 -6.72 31.85
CA GLY A 255 4.93 -7.99 32.25
C GLY A 255 3.95 -8.56 31.23
N PRO A 256 3.36 -9.73 31.53
CA PRO A 256 2.38 -10.34 30.63
C PRO A 256 1.24 -9.38 30.29
N GLY A 257 0.80 -9.41 29.05
CA GLY A 257 -0.27 -8.54 28.55
C GLY A 257 0.17 -7.12 28.18
N GLU A 258 1.35 -6.67 28.58
CA GLU A 258 1.81 -5.31 28.27
C GLU A 258 2.41 -5.21 26.88
N ILE A 259 2.15 -4.08 26.21
CA ILE A 259 2.76 -3.68 24.93
C ILE A 259 3.76 -2.56 25.23
N GLY A 260 4.95 -2.67 24.66
CA GLY A 260 5.99 -1.68 24.83
C GLY A 260 7.12 -1.87 23.82
N PHE A 261 8.17 -1.09 23.96
CA PHE A 261 9.33 -1.20 23.07
C PHE A 261 10.59 -1.58 23.84
N LEU A 262 11.53 -2.16 23.11
CA LEU A 262 12.89 -2.35 23.59
C LEU A 262 13.91 -1.82 22.57
N THR A 263 15.11 -1.46 23.07
CA THR A 263 16.29 -1.20 22.26
C THR A 263 17.43 -2.10 22.75
N ALA A 264 18.22 -2.67 21.85
CA ALA A 264 19.20 -3.70 22.20
C ALA A 264 20.45 -3.70 21.32
N GLN A 265 20.84 -2.54 20.75
CA GLN A 265 21.98 -2.40 19.83
C GLN A 265 21.99 -3.43 18.69
N ILE A 266 20.82 -3.74 18.18
CA ILE A 266 20.65 -4.62 17.02
C ILE A 266 21.30 -3.94 15.83
N LYS A 267 22.29 -4.62 15.21
CA LYS A 267 23.05 -4.07 14.11
C LYS A 267 22.43 -4.39 12.76
N ASP A 268 21.81 -5.56 12.67
CA ASP A 268 21.12 -6.01 11.47
C ASP A 268 19.61 -6.12 11.76
N VAL A 269 18.82 -5.38 11.00
CA VAL A 269 17.35 -5.42 11.14
C VAL A 269 16.80 -6.79 10.74
N ALA A 270 17.51 -7.55 9.92
CA ALA A 270 17.15 -8.93 9.59
C ALA A 270 17.06 -9.82 10.84
N ASP A 271 17.80 -9.49 11.91
CA ASP A 271 17.73 -10.20 13.19
C ASP A 271 16.49 -9.85 14.03
N ALA A 272 15.81 -8.74 13.69
CA ALA A 272 14.56 -8.30 14.32
C ALA A 272 13.37 -8.48 13.35
N ALA A 273 13.26 -9.68 12.79
CA ALA A 273 12.18 -9.99 11.86
C ALA A 273 10.82 -9.90 12.55
N VAL A 274 9.86 -9.25 11.90
CA VAL A 274 8.49 -9.13 12.40
C VAL A 274 7.85 -10.52 12.53
N GLY A 275 7.19 -10.80 13.66
CA GLY A 275 6.67 -12.12 14.01
C GLY A 275 7.67 -13.03 14.74
N GLU A 276 8.88 -12.55 15.02
CA GLU A 276 9.88 -13.27 15.80
C GLU A 276 9.41 -13.44 17.26
N THR A 277 9.81 -14.55 17.86
CA THR A 277 9.62 -14.78 19.30
C THR A 277 10.87 -14.42 20.07
N ILE A 278 10.73 -13.50 21.01
CA ILE A 278 11.79 -13.08 21.89
C ILE A 278 11.67 -13.82 23.23
N THR A 279 12.76 -14.43 23.68
CA THR A 279 12.82 -15.14 24.97
C THR A 279 14.06 -14.75 25.79
N ASP A 280 14.08 -15.09 27.09
CA ASP A 280 15.26 -14.91 27.92
C ASP A 280 16.33 -15.97 27.55
N GLU A 281 17.58 -15.56 27.34
CA GLU A 281 18.64 -16.47 26.93
C GLU A 281 18.99 -17.50 28.00
N ARG A 282 18.87 -17.15 29.30
CA ARG A 282 19.19 -18.05 30.41
C ARG A 282 18.07 -19.03 30.71
N ARG A 283 16.82 -18.63 30.42
CA ARG A 283 15.63 -19.44 30.65
C ARG A 283 14.69 -19.33 29.46
N PRO A 284 15.09 -19.94 28.32
CA PRO A 284 14.30 -19.83 27.09
C PRO A 284 12.96 -20.56 27.21
N THR A 285 11.93 -20.02 26.55
CA THR A 285 10.67 -20.74 26.33
C THR A 285 10.89 -21.95 25.40
N ALA A 286 10.12 -23.00 25.59
CA ALA A 286 10.23 -24.21 24.78
C ALA A 286 9.63 -24.06 23.38
N GLU A 287 8.58 -23.25 23.25
CA GLU A 287 7.81 -23.09 22.03
C GLU A 287 7.80 -21.63 21.56
N ALA A 288 8.08 -21.43 20.28
CA ALA A 288 7.91 -20.14 19.64
C ALA A 288 6.41 -19.84 19.43
N LEU A 289 6.08 -18.55 19.39
CA LEU A 289 4.77 -18.09 18.97
C LEU A 289 4.57 -18.36 17.45
N PRO A 290 3.36 -18.57 16.98
CA PRO A 290 3.10 -18.59 15.56
C PRO A 290 3.48 -17.22 14.99
N GLY A 291 4.50 -17.17 14.16
CA GLY A 291 4.94 -15.94 13.52
C GLY A 291 3.92 -15.42 12.50
N PHE A 292 4.27 -14.35 11.79
CA PHE A 292 3.44 -13.86 10.70
C PHE A 292 3.79 -14.55 9.38
N LYS A 293 2.80 -14.72 8.52
CA LYS A 293 3.05 -15.18 7.16
C LYS A 293 3.90 -14.15 6.42
N PRO A 294 4.91 -14.57 5.63
CA PRO A 294 5.68 -13.63 4.82
C PRO A 294 4.76 -12.85 3.88
N VAL A 295 4.98 -11.56 3.82
CA VAL A 295 4.28 -10.69 2.88
C VAL A 295 4.78 -10.97 1.47
N GLN A 296 3.87 -11.16 0.55
CA GLN A 296 4.19 -11.25 -0.86
C GLN A 296 3.76 -9.99 -1.59
N PRO A 297 4.68 -9.25 -2.20
CA PRO A 297 4.33 -8.12 -3.05
C PRO A 297 3.45 -8.59 -4.22
N VAL A 298 2.51 -7.75 -4.60
CA VAL A 298 1.56 -8.04 -5.71
C VAL A 298 1.74 -7.09 -6.88
N VAL A 299 2.33 -5.93 -6.64
CA VAL A 299 2.61 -4.90 -7.65
C VAL A 299 4.12 -4.69 -7.72
N PHE A 300 4.66 -4.66 -8.93
CA PHE A 300 6.09 -4.46 -9.16
C PHE A 300 6.31 -3.31 -10.14
N CYS A 301 7.26 -2.43 -9.82
CA CYS A 301 7.76 -1.46 -10.80
C CYS A 301 9.28 -1.27 -10.65
N GLY A 302 9.92 -0.79 -11.70
CA GLY A 302 11.30 -0.32 -11.65
C GLY A 302 11.34 1.14 -11.18
N LEU A 303 12.19 1.44 -10.20
CA LEU A 303 12.51 2.80 -9.77
C LEU A 303 13.92 3.16 -10.23
N PHE A 304 14.03 4.21 -11.01
CA PHE A 304 15.28 4.68 -11.59
C PHE A 304 15.50 6.15 -11.22
N PRO A 305 16.73 6.58 -10.89
CA PRO A 305 17.00 7.99 -10.68
C PRO A 305 16.96 8.74 -12.03
N VAL A 306 16.49 9.99 -12.01
CA VAL A 306 16.51 10.86 -13.20
C VAL A 306 17.94 11.15 -13.62
N ASP A 307 18.81 11.47 -12.66
CA ASP A 307 20.25 11.58 -12.88
C ASP A 307 20.96 10.28 -12.48
N ALA A 308 21.71 9.69 -13.40
CA ALA A 308 22.48 8.47 -13.13
C ALA A 308 23.50 8.63 -11.99
N ALA A 309 23.91 9.85 -11.67
CA ALA A 309 24.80 10.14 -10.54
C ALA A 309 24.15 9.84 -9.19
N ASP A 310 22.81 9.91 -9.08
CA ASP A 310 22.04 9.71 -7.85
C ASP A 310 21.80 8.23 -7.54
N PHE A 311 22.34 7.29 -8.33
CA PHE A 311 22.08 5.85 -8.11
C PHE A 311 22.55 5.36 -6.75
N GLU A 312 23.72 5.79 -6.25
CA GLU A 312 24.20 5.37 -4.93
C GLU A 312 23.37 5.98 -3.81
N ASP A 313 22.84 7.20 -3.99
CA ASP A 313 21.94 7.83 -3.05
C ASP A 313 20.57 7.10 -3.04
N LEU A 314 20.06 6.73 -4.20
CA LEU A 314 18.86 5.88 -4.29
C LEU A 314 19.06 4.53 -3.60
N ARG A 315 20.21 3.89 -3.80
CA ARG A 315 20.55 2.62 -3.14
C ARG A 315 20.54 2.76 -1.62
N ALA A 316 21.14 3.84 -1.10
CA ALA A 316 21.16 4.10 0.33
C ALA A 316 19.75 4.39 0.88
N ALA A 317 18.94 5.17 0.14
CA ALA A 317 17.58 5.55 0.51
C ALA A 317 16.64 4.33 0.55
N VAL A 318 16.65 3.51 -0.51
CA VAL A 318 15.85 2.27 -0.59
C VAL A 318 16.22 1.32 0.55
N GLY A 319 17.53 1.18 0.86
CA GLY A 319 17.99 0.39 1.99
C GLY A 319 17.44 0.89 3.34
N LYS A 320 17.49 2.21 3.59
CA LYS A 320 16.94 2.82 4.81
C LYS A 320 15.42 2.68 4.89
N LEU A 321 14.72 2.85 3.76
CA LEU A 321 13.28 2.73 3.72
C LEU A 321 12.83 1.31 4.07
N ARG A 322 13.52 0.29 3.54
CA ARG A 322 13.28 -1.12 3.85
C ARG A 322 13.38 -1.44 5.34
N LEU A 323 14.24 -0.74 6.09
CA LEU A 323 14.36 -0.92 7.53
C LEU A 323 13.08 -0.49 8.27
N ASN A 324 12.36 0.49 7.73
CA ASN A 324 11.15 1.04 8.32
C ASN A 324 9.86 0.44 7.73
N ASP A 325 9.98 -0.27 6.61
CA ASP A 325 8.87 -0.94 5.93
C ASP A 325 9.30 -2.33 5.45
N ALA A 326 9.00 -3.33 6.27
CA ALA A 326 9.34 -4.72 5.99
C ALA A 326 8.55 -5.34 4.82
N SER A 327 7.45 -4.72 4.41
CA SER A 327 6.61 -5.18 3.30
C SER A 327 7.14 -4.80 1.93
N PHE A 328 8.03 -3.82 1.87
CA PHE A 328 8.69 -3.36 0.65
C PHE A 328 9.88 -4.25 0.28
N THR A 329 9.92 -4.74 -0.95
CA THR A 329 11.03 -5.56 -1.47
C THR A 329 11.72 -4.86 -2.63
N TYR A 330 13.03 -5.08 -2.81
CA TYR A 330 13.76 -4.52 -3.93
C TYR A 330 14.93 -5.40 -4.35
N GLU A 331 15.26 -5.36 -5.63
CA GLU A 331 16.43 -5.99 -6.24
C GLU A 331 17.02 -5.06 -7.31
N MET A 332 18.30 -5.22 -7.62
CA MET A 332 18.93 -4.41 -8.66
C MET A 332 18.33 -4.71 -10.03
N GLU A 333 18.00 -3.66 -10.76
CA GLU A 333 17.53 -3.74 -12.15
C GLU A 333 18.37 -2.85 -13.05
N THR A 334 18.56 -3.28 -14.28
CA THR A 334 19.26 -2.49 -15.31
C THR A 334 18.36 -2.36 -16.52
N SER A 335 18.10 -1.12 -16.94
CA SER A 335 17.36 -0.80 -18.16
C SER A 335 18.31 -0.23 -19.21
N ALA A 336 18.18 -0.68 -20.45
CA ALA A 336 18.96 -0.12 -21.56
C ALA A 336 18.64 1.37 -21.81
N ALA A 337 17.42 1.81 -21.46
CA ALA A 337 16.96 3.18 -21.63
C ALA A 337 17.25 4.07 -20.41
N LEU A 338 17.12 3.53 -19.18
CA LEU A 338 17.15 4.29 -17.93
C LEU A 338 18.40 4.07 -17.08
N GLY A 339 19.27 3.11 -17.44
CA GLY A 339 20.49 2.80 -16.70
C GLY A 339 20.24 1.88 -15.51
N PHE A 340 20.92 2.15 -14.39
CA PHE A 340 20.80 1.37 -13.16
C PHE A 340 19.67 1.88 -12.27
N GLY A 341 18.93 0.96 -11.68
CA GLY A 341 17.83 1.22 -10.76
C GLY A 341 17.49 0.00 -9.92
N PHE A 342 16.29 -0.02 -9.38
CA PHE A 342 15.79 -1.11 -8.56
C PHE A 342 14.42 -1.58 -9.03
N ARG A 343 14.25 -2.88 -9.16
CA ARG A 343 12.95 -3.52 -9.26
C ARG A 343 12.37 -3.64 -7.86
N CYS A 344 11.27 -2.95 -7.63
CA CYS A 344 10.64 -2.88 -6.32
C CYS A 344 9.30 -3.59 -6.33
N GLY A 345 8.99 -4.27 -5.21
CA GLY A 345 7.73 -4.95 -4.99
C GLY A 345 6.93 -4.30 -3.87
N PHE A 346 5.64 -4.10 -4.09
CA PHE A 346 4.71 -3.36 -3.25
C PHE A 346 3.45 -4.17 -2.97
N LEU A 347 2.75 -3.84 -1.89
CA LEU A 347 1.48 -4.48 -1.51
C LEU A 347 0.31 -4.07 -2.41
N GLY A 348 0.38 -2.88 -2.99
CA GLY A 348 -0.62 -2.31 -3.87
C GLY A 348 -0.16 -0.99 -4.45
N LEU A 349 -1.06 -0.29 -5.15
CA LEU A 349 -0.75 0.99 -5.79
C LEU A 349 -0.54 2.12 -4.80
N LEU A 350 -1.38 2.22 -3.78
CA LEU A 350 -1.23 3.25 -2.76
C LEU A 350 0.11 3.08 -2.03
N HIS A 351 0.52 1.85 -1.77
CA HIS A 351 1.83 1.57 -1.19
C HIS A 351 2.97 2.02 -2.12
N LEU A 352 2.87 1.75 -3.43
CA LEU A 352 3.82 2.25 -4.44
C LEU A 352 3.94 3.78 -4.41
N GLU A 353 2.81 4.49 -4.48
CA GLU A 353 2.79 5.95 -4.47
C GLU A 353 3.40 6.54 -3.20
N ILE A 354 3.12 5.93 -2.05
CA ILE A 354 3.66 6.37 -0.76
C ILE A 354 5.18 6.19 -0.72
N ILE A 355 5.69 5.04 -1.17
CA ILE A 355 7.13 4.78 -1.21
C ILE A 355 7.84 5.75 -2.17
N GLU A 356 7.27 6.00 -3.35
CA GLU A 356 7.82 6.95 -4.32
C GLU A 356 7.86 8.38 -3.73
N GLU A 357 6.77 8.80 -3.11
CA GLU A 357 6.68 10.12 -2.49
C GLU A 357 7.62 10.28 -1.29
N ARG A 358 7.79 9.24 -0.49
CA ARG A 358 8.78 9.21 0.61
C ARG A 358 10.21 9.29 0.10
N LEU A 359 10.56 8.54 -0.95
CA LEU A 359 11.89 8.62 -1.57
C LEU A 359 12.17 10.02 -2.10
N SER A 360 11.16 10.67 -2.70
CA SER A 360 11.30 12.04 -3.19
C SER A 360 11.43 13.06 -2.06
N ARG A 361 10.59 13.02 -1.04
CA ARG A 361 10.54 14.04 0.03
C ARG A 361 11.59 13.84 1.12
N GLU A 362 11.75 12.60 1.61
CA GLU A 362 12.66 12.32 2.73
C GLU A 362 14.13 12.27 2.29
N PHE A 363 14.39 11.86 1.04
CA PHE A 363 15.74 11.68 0.50
C PHE A 363 16.09 12.63 -0.64
N ASN A 364 15.16 13.51 -1.06
CA ASN A 364 15.32 14.49 -2.13
C ASN A 364 15.79 13.85 -3.45
N LEU A 365 15.14 12.74 -3.84
CA LEU A 365 15.44 12.00 -5.05
C LEU A 365 14.37 12.25 -6.12
N ASP A 366 14.80 12.58 -7.33
CA ASP A 366 13.92 12.62 -8.49
C ASP A 366 13.96 11.26 -9.19
N LEU A 367 12.78 10.59 -9.28
CA LEU A 367 12.67 9.22 -9.71
C LEU A 367 11.80 9.06 -10.96
N ILE A 368 12.14 8.06 -11.76
CA ILE A 368 11.30 7.53 -12.84
C ILE A 368 10.78 6.16 -12.39
N ALA A 369 9.46 6.05 -12.24
CA ALA A 369 8.81 4.76 -12.05
C ALA A 369 8.44 4.16 -13.42
N THR A 370 8.72 2.87 -13.62
CA THR A 370 8.24 2.15 -14.80
C THR A 370 6.76 1.77 -14.65
N ALA A 371 6.14 1.23 -15.72
CA ALA A 371 4.79 0.72 -15.64
C ALA A 371 4.64 -0.30 -14.50
N PRO A 372 3.66 -0.14 -13.58
CA PRO A 372 3.37 -1.18 -12.63
C PRO A 372 3.03 -2.48 -13.34
N SER A 373 3.49 -3.60 -12.82
CA SER A 373 3.22 -4.93 -13.36
C SER A 373 2.91 -5.90 -12.23
N VAL A 374 2.24 -6.99 -12.59
CA VAL A 374 1.96 -8.10 -11.67
C VAL A 374 2.91 -9.26 -11.98
N ILE A 375 2.96 -10.26 -11.11
CA ILE A 375 3.68 -11.51 -11.38
C ILE A 375 2.85 -12.33 -12.35
N TYR A 376 3.47 -12.79 -13.44
CA TYR A 376 2.85 -13.72 -14.39
C TYR A 376 3.45 -15.11 -14.24
N ARG A 377 2.65 -16.15 -14.42
CA ARG A 377 3.13 -17.54 -14.48
C ARG A 377 3.13 -17.99 -15.92
N ILE A 378 4.31 -18.29 -16.43
CA ILE A 378 4.51 -18.71 -17.81
C ILE A 378 4.74 -20.22 -17.83
N GLY A 379 3.79 -20.96 -18.40
CA GLY A 379 3.95 -22.37 -18.72
C GLY A 379 4.78 -22.51 -20.00
N LEU A 380 5.92 -23.21 -19.91
CA LEU A 380 6.78 -23.46 -21.03
C LEU A 380 6.41 -24.78 -21.74
N THR A 381 6.77 -24.90 -23.02
CA THR A 381 6.51 -26.10 -23.84
C THR A 381 7.21 -27.37 -23.32
N ASN A 382 8.24 -27.23 -22.47
CA ASN A 382 8.90 -28.34 -21.79
C ASN A 382 8.19 -28.79 -20.50
N GLY A 383 7.08 -28.14 -20.11
CA GLY A 383 6.31 -28.46 -18.91
C GLY A 383 6.75 -27.71 -17.65
N GLU A 384 7.81 -26.90 -17.71
CA GLU A 384 8.21 -26.04 -16.61
C GLU A 384 7.30 -24.83 -16.49
N VAL A 385 7.11 -24.34 -15.25
CA VAL A 385 6.40 -23.09 -14.96
C VAL A 385 7.41 -22.11 -14.37
N MET A 386 7.53 -20.94 -14.97
CA MET A 386 8.36 -19.86 -14.44
C MET A 386 7.51 -18.67 -14.01
N GLU A 387 7.91 -18.03 -12.94
CA GLU A 387 7.34 -16.74 -12.54
C GLU A 387 8.11 -15.60 -13.22
N MET A 388 7.37 -14.68 -13.80
CA MET A 388 7.92 -13.54 -14.51
C MET A 388 7.44 -12.24 -13.87
N HIS A 389 8.38 -11.46 -13.41
CA HIS A 389 8.13 -10.17 -12.75
C HIS A 389 8.24 -9.00 -13.73
N ASN A 390 9.11 -9.09 -14.72
CA ASN A 390 9.35 -8.04 -15.71
C ASN A 390 8.95 -8.50 -17.12
N PRO A 391 8.04 -7.80 -17.81
CA PRO A 391 7.69 -8.10 -19.18
C PRO A 391 8.87 -8.07 -20.18
N ALA A 392 9.96 -7.37 -19.84
CA ALA A 392 11.17 -7.34 -20.68
C ALA A 392 11.82 -8.73 -20.77
N ASP A 393 11.76 -9.53 -19.69
CA ASP A 393 12.39 -10.86 -19.58
C ASP A 393 11.56 -12.00 -20.18
N MET A 394 10.48 -11.67 -20.91
CA MET A 394 9.60 -12.66 -21.51
C MET A 394 10.37 -13.61 -22.43
N PRO A 395 10.24 -14.93 -22.26
CA PRO A 395 10.87 -15.92 -23.13
C PRO A 395 10.40 -15.80 -24.59
N ASP A 396 11.15 -16.45 -25.48
CA ASP A 396 10.72 -16.54 -26.90
C ASP A 396 9.30 -17.11 -26.97
N PRO A 397 8.37 -16.46 -27.69
CA PRO A 397 6.98 -16.91 -27.83
C PRO A 397 6.81 -18.37 -28.27
N VAL A 398 7.76 -18.92 -29.04
CA VAL A 398 7.76 -20.34 -29.48
C VAL A 398 7.90 -21.32 -28.30
N ARG A 399 8.51 -20.87 -27.19
CA ARG A 399 8.72 -21.69 -25.98
C ARG A 399 7.57 -21.56 -24.98
N ILE A 400 6.62 -20.68 -25.20
CA ILE A 400 5.49 -20.41 -24.30
C ILE A 400 4.31 -21.28 -24.68
N ALA A 401 3.83 -22.09 -23.75
CA ALA A 401 2.60 -22.86 -23.88
C ALA A 401 1.37 -22.11 -23.34
N SER A 402 1.53 -21.38 -22.22
CA SER A 402 0.45 -20.62 -21.59
C SER A 402 1.01 -19.44 -20.77
N ILE A 403 0.20 -18.40 -20.62
CA ILE A 403 0.49 -17.27 -19.71
C ILE A 403 -0.68 -17.13 -18.77
N ALA A 404 -0.42 -17.22 -17.46
CA ALA A 404 -1.43 -17.01 -16.43
C ALA A 404 -1.16 -15.70 -15.69
N GLU A 405 -2.23 -14.98 -15.40
CA GLU A 405 -2.23 -13.72 -14.64
C GLU A 405 -2.99 -13.88 -13.32
N PRO A 406 -2.61 -13.14 -12.25
CA PRO A 406 -3.33 -13.17 -10.99
C PRO A 406 -4.71 -12.50 -11.13
N TRP A 407 -5.70 -13.10 -10.51
CA TRP A 407 -7.06 -12.57 -10.42
C TRP A 407 -7.37 -12.16 -8.98
N ILE A 408 -8.30 -11.25 -8.83
CA ILE A 408 -8.81 -10.78 -7.55
C ILE A 408 -10.32 -10.95 -7.48
N ARG A 409 -10.84 -11.18 -6.28
CA ARG A 409 -12.24 -11.01 -5.94
C ARG A 409 -12.42 -9.59 -5.40
N ALA A 410 -13.03 -8.73 -6.20
CA ALA A 410 -13.33 -7.35 -5.86
C ALA A 410 -14.74 -7.23 -5.27
N THR A 411 -14.87 -6.53 -4.14
CA THR A 411 -16.15 -6.16 -3.51
C THR A 411 -16.32 -4.66 -3.60
N ILE A 412 -17.40 -4.21 -4.23
CA ILE A 412 -17.68 -2.80 -4.47
C ILE A 412 -19.04 -2.46 -3.85
N PHE A 413 -19.07 -1.45 -2.97
CA PHE A 413 -20.31 -0.85 -2.50
C PHE A 413 -20.54 0.47 -3.21
N THR A 414 -21.74 0.68 -3.72
CA THR A 414 -22.08 1.90 -4.46
C THR A 414 -23.57 2.24 -4.29
N PRO A 415 -23.95 3.53 -4.27
CA PRO A 415 -25.35 3.92 -4.43
C PRO A 415 -25.94 3.39 -5.75
N ASP A 416 -27.21 3.02 -5.74
CA ASP A 416 -27.90 2.41 -6.89
C ASP A 416 -27.81 3.29 -8.17
N GLU A 417 -27.80 4.61 -8.02
CA GLU A 417 -27.67 5.55 -9.16
C GLU A 417 -26.36 5.38 -9.96
N TYR A 418 -25.28 4.87 -9.34
CA TYR A 418 -23.98 4.66 -10.00
C TYR A 418 -23.75 3.20 -10.40
N LEU A 419 -24.63 2.26 -9.98
CA LEU A 419 -24.46 0.83 -10.19
C LEU A 419 -24.22 0.47 -11.66
N GLY A 420 -24.99 1.04 -12.59
CA GLY A 420 -24.81 0.78 -14.01
C GLY A 420 -23.45 1.20 -14.56
N ALA A 421 -22.89 2.32 -14.07
CA ALA A 421 -21.56 2.80 -14.46
C ALA A 421 -20.46 1.91 -13.87
N VAL A 422 -20.63 1.45 -12.63
CA VAL A 422 -19.69 0.53 -11.96
C VAL A 422 -19.66 -0.83 -12.67
N ILE A 423 -20.83 -1.40 -12.98
CA ILE A 423 -20.92 -2.66 -13.74
C ILE A 423 -20.20 -2.53 -15.08
N LYS A 424 -20.43 -1.43 -15.82
CA LYS A 424 -19.76 -1.18 -17.10
C LYS A 424 -18.24 -1.08 -16.93
N LEU A 425 -17.76 -0.37 -15.91
CA LEU A 425 -16.32 -0.29 -15.62
C LEU A 425 -15.72 -1.67 -15.40
N CYS A 426 -16.35 -2.51 -14.56
CA CYS A 426 -15.88 -3.88 -14.30
C CYS A 426 -15.87 -4.74 -15.59
N GLN A 427 -16.91 -4.67 -16.42
CA GLN A 427 -16.97 -5.37 -17.70
C GLN A 427 -15.89 -4.88 -18.67
N ASP A 428 -15.68 -3.57 -18.73
CA ASP A 428 -14.61 -2.97 -19.53
C ASP A 428 -13.23 -3.44 -19.07
N ARG A 429 -13.05 -3.91 -17.83
CA ARG A 429 -11.82 -4.46 -17.26
C ARG A 429 -11.79 -6.00 -17.25
N ARG A 430 -12.52 -6.65 -18.13
CA ARG A 430 -12.63 -8.13 -18.26
C ARG A 430 -13.19 -8.80 -17.01
N GLY A 431 -13.95 -8.06 -16.20
CA GLY A 431 -14.52 -8.56 -14.97
C GLY A 431 -15.65 -9.55 -15.18
N GLU A 432 -15.72 -10.57 -14.32
CA GLU A 432 -16.78 -11.55 -14.23
C GLU A 432 -17.63 -11.29 -12.99
N GLN A 433 -18.89 -10.92 -13.18
CA GLN A 433 -19.80 -10.70 -12.06
C GLN A 433 -20.08 -12.00 -11.32
N LYS A 434 -19.92 -11.99 -10.01
CA LYS A 434 -20.20 -13.17 -9.15
C LYS A 434 -21.46 -12.96 -8.34
N GLU A 435 -21.64 -11.79 -7.76
CA GLU A 435 -22.75 -11.49 -6.88
C GLU A 435 -23.21 -10.05 -7.06
N LEU A 436 -24.51 -9.84 -6.85
CA LEU A 436 -25.11 -8.53 -6.71
C LEU A 436 -26.17 -8.65 -5.62
N SER A 437 -25.98 -7.93 -4.55
CA SER A 437 -26.93 -7.83 -3.43
C SER A 437 -27.15 -6.38 -3.04
N TYR A 438 -28.19 -6.13 -2.28
CA TYR A 438 -28.51 -4.78 -1.81
C TYR A 438 -28.44 -4.75 -0.29
N VAL A 439 -27.74 -3.76 0.21
CA VAL A 439 -27.60 -3.47 1.64
C VAL A 439 -28.25 -2.11 1.90
N GLY A 440 -29.49 -2.13 2.34
CA GLY A 440 -30.29 -0.89 2.46
C GLY A 440 -30.48 -0.21 1.10
N SER A 441 -29.96 1.02 0.96
CA SER A 441 -30.04 1.81 -0.28
C SER A 441 -28.77 1.69 -1.17
N ARG A 442 -27.84 0.81 -0.81
CA ARG A 442 -26.59 0.64 -1.57
C ARG A 442 -26.53 -0.75 -2.19
N ALA A 443 -25.97 -0.83 -3.37
CA ALA A 443 -25.67 -2.08 -4.04
C ALA A 443 -24.27 -2.55 -3.62
N MET A 444 -24.16 -3.83 -3.25
CA MET A 444 -22.90 -4.55 -3.10
C MET A 444 -22.71 -5.44 -4.31
N VAL A 445 -21.59 -5.26 -5.00
CA VAL A 445 -21.27 -6.02 -6.22
C VAL A 445 -19.95 -6.73 -6.03
N ALA A 446 -19.94 -8.04 -6.24
CA ALA A 446 -18.72 -8.84 -6.27
C ALA A 446 -18.33 -9.21 -7.70
N TYR A 447 -17.09 -8.91 -8.06
CA TYR A 447 -16.50 -9.20 -9.37
C TYR A 447 -15.17 -9.94 -9.22
N ASP A 448 -14.95 -10.95 -10.06
CA ASP A 448 -13.59 -11.40 -10.32
C ASP A 448 -12.98 -10.51 -11.41
N LEU A 449 -11.80 -9.95 -11.15
CA LEU A 449 -11.09 -9.06 -12.05
C LEU A 449 -9.63 -9.50 -12.18
N PRO A 450 -9.01 -9.41 -13.38
CA PRO A 450 -7.57 -9.56 -13.49
C PRO A 450 -6.87 -8.41 -12.76
N LEU A 451 -5.94 -8.72 -11.87
CA LEU A 451 -5.24 -7.72 -11.07
C LEU A 451 -4.54 -6.67 -11.95
N ASN A 452 -3.97 -7.08 -13.06
CA ASN A 452 -3.30 -6.18 -14.01
C ASN A 452 -4.22 -5.11 -14.62
N GLU A 453 -5.52 -5.36 -14.72
CA GLU A 453 -6.51 -4.38 -15.21
C GLU A 453 -6.96 -3.40 -14.11
N VAL A 454 -6.67 -3.72 -12.85
CA VAL A 454 -7.03 -2.90 -11.67
C VAL A 454 -5.89 -1.96 -11.29
N VAL A 455 -4.64 -2.44 -11.41
CA VAL A 455 -3.42 -1.76 -10.95
C VAL A 455 -3.18 -0.41 -11.62
N PHE A 456 -3.74 -0.09 -12.78
CA PHE A 456 -3.41 1.15 -13.48
C PHE A 456 -4.27 2.36 -13.06
N ASP A 457 -5.59 2.26 -13.17
CA ASP A 457 -6.48 3.43 -13.04
C ASP A 457 -7.89 3.08 -12.56
N PHE A 458 -8.12 1.82 -12.23
CA PHE A 458 -9.47 1.34 -11.87
C PHE A 458 -10.06 2.12 -10.70
N TYR A 459 -9.27 2.35 -9.65
CA TYR A 459 -9.72 3.03 -8.44
C TYR A 459 -10.08 4.50 -8.70
N ASP A 460 -9.26 5.20 -9.48
CA ASP A 460 -9.51 6.60 -9.83
C ASP A 460 -10.77 6.74 -10.70
N ARG A 461 -10.94 5.83 -11.65
CA ARG A 461 -12.16 5.77 -12.47
C ARG A 461 -13.38 5.43 -11.62
N LEU A 462 -13.27 4.46 -10.72
CA LEU A 462 -14.36 4.10 -9.81
C LEU A 462 -14.79 5.31 -8.98
N LYS A 463 -13.84 6.03 -8.40
CA LYS A 463 -14.11 7.28 -7.67
C LYS A 463 -14.76 8.35 -8.56
N SER A 464 -14.23 8.54 -9.76
CA SER A 464 -14.74 9.55 -10.69
C SER A 464 -16.19 9.27 -11.10
N ILE A 465 -16.51 8.04 -11.53
CA ILE A 465 -17.86 7.67 -11.99
C ILE A 465 -18.90 7.64 -10.87
N SER A 466 -18.45 7.38 -9.65
CA SER A 466 -19.31 7.35 -8.46
C SER A 466 -19.28 8.66 -7.65
N LYS A 467 -18.59 9.69 -8.13
CA LYS A 467 -18.37 10.96 -7.41
C LYS A 467 -17.80 10.77 -5.99
N GLY A 468 -16.98 9.72 -5.81
CA GLY A 468 -16.38 9.37 -4.53
C GLY A 468 -17.26 8.50 -3.61
N TYR A 469 -18.48 8.15 -4.02
CA TYR A 469 -19.40 7.38 -3.19
C TYR A 469 -19.23 5.87 -3.25
N ALA A 470 -18.44 5.34 -4.20
CA ALA A 470 -18.15 3.90 -4.23
C ALA A 470 -16.93 3.56 -3.38
N SER A 471 -17.06 2.53 -2.55
CA SER A 471 -15.93 1.91 -1.88
C SER A 471 -15.52 0.62 -2.59
N PHE A 472 -14.24 0.30 -2.51
CA PHE A 472 -13.64 -0.83 -3.18
C PHE A 472 -12.67 -1.54 -2.24
N ASP A 473 -12.79 -2.84 -2.20
CA ASP A 473 -11.87 -3.75 -1.53
C ASP A 473 -11.65 -4.99 -2.37
N TYR A 474 -10.53 -5.70 -2.20
CA TYR A 474 -10.25 -6.89 -2.98
C TYR A 474 -9.42 -7.92 -2.20
N GLN A 475 -9.56 -9.17 -2.62
CA GLN A 475 -8.74 -10.29 -2.14
C GLN A 475 -8.09 -10.97 -3.34
N LEU A 476 -6.85 -11.42 -3.18
CA LEU A 476 -6.16 -12.21 -4.19
C LEU A 476 -6.83 -13.57 -4.34
N GLU A 477 -7.08 -13.96 -5.58
CA GLU A 477 -7.54 -15.28 -5.97
C GLU A 477 -6.44 -16.05 -6.72
N ASP A 478 -6.81 -17.15 -7.35
CA ASP A 478 -5.89 -17.97 -8.13
C ASP A 478 -5.47 -17.32 -9.45
N TYR A 479 -4.40 -17.85 -10.02
CA TYR A 479 -3.95 -17.50 -11.37
C TYR A 479 -4.84 -18.12 -12.43
N ARG A 480 -5.22 -17.34 -13.45
CA ARG A 480 -6.00 -17.82 -14.60
C ARG A 480 -5.24 -17.59 -15.90
N VAL A 481 -5.28 -18.59 -16.78
CA VAL A 481 -4.66 -18.50 -18.11
C VAL A 481 -5.46 -17.52 -18.97
N GLY A 482 -4.74 -16.55 -19.60
CA GLY A 482 -5.32 -15.54 -20.47
C GLY A 482 -4.61 -15.46 -21.84
N ASP A 483 -5.29 -14.90 -22.84
CA ASP A 483 -4.66 -14.59 -24.15
C ASP A 483 -3.86 -13.29 -24.05
N LEU A 484 -2.74 -13.37 -23.33
CA LEU A 484 -1.85 -12.26 -23.08
C LEU A 484 -0.71 -12.20 -24.09
N VAL A 485 -0.33 -11.00 -24.48
CA VAL A 485 0.76 -10.75 -25.43
C VAL A 485 1.66 -9.63 -24.92
N LYS A 486 2.96 -9.77 -25.18
CA LYS A 486 3.92 -8.68 -24.93
C LYS A 486 3.73 -7.60 -25.99
N MET A 487 3.39 -6.40 -25.55
CA MET A 487 3.37 -5.19 -26.34
C MET A 487 4.65 -4.40 -26.05
N SER A 488 5.42 -4.10 -27.10
CA SER A 488 6.63 -3.30 -27.01
C SER A 488 6.42 -1.95 -27.67
N ILE A 489 6.92 -0.90 -27.05
CA ILE A 489 6.94 0.44 -27.63
C ILE A 489 8.32 0.70 -28.23
N LEU A 490 8.32 1.12 -29.49
CA LEU A 490 9.54 1.48 -30.21
C LEU A 490 9.56 2.98 -30.48
N VAL A 491 10.64 3.62 -30.13
CA VAL A 491 10.92 5.03 -30.45
C VAL A 491 12.11 5.08 -31.40
N ASN A 492 11.94 5.70 -32.54
CA ASN A 492 12.94 5.72 -33.63
C ASN A 492 13.39 4.31 -34.08
N SER A 493 12.47 3.31 -34.00
CA SER A 493 12.69 1.89 -34.29
C SER A 493 13.52 1.12 -33.23
N GLU A 494 13.88 1.73 -32.11
CA GLU A 494 14.52 1.09 -30.97
C GLU A 494 13.48 0.76 -29.90
N PRO A 495 13.46 -0.46 -29.36
CA PRO A 495 12.53 -0.81 -28.29
C PRO A 495 12.90 -0.09 -26.99
N VAL A 496 11.87 0.40 -26.28
CA VAL A 496 11.98 0.99 -24.97
C VAL A 496 11.48 -0.04 -23.95
N ASP A 497 12.40 -0.73 -23.30
CA ASP A 497 12.13 -1.83 -22.37
C ASP A 497 11.24 -1.40 -21.20
N ALA A 498 11.48 -0.21 -20.64
CA ALA A 498 10.70 0.37 -19.54
C ALA A 498 9.21 0.61 -19.87
N LEU A 499 8.85 0.64 -21.17
CA LEU A 499 7.46 0.78 -21.64
C LEU A 499 6.87 -0.53 -22.19
N SER A 500 7.60 -1.64 -22.04
CA SER A 500 7.10 -2.96 -22.41
C SER A 500 6.08 -3.46 -21.38
N MET A 501 4.95 -3.99 -21.84
CA MET A 501 3.90 -4.50 -20.96
C MET A 501 3.22 -5.75 -21.53
N LEU A 502 2.63 -6.57 -20.65
CA LEU A 502 1.71 -7.63 -21.03
C LEU A 502 0.30 -7.08 -21.07
N VAL A 503 -0.37 -7.30 -22.18
CA VAL A 503 -1.74 -6.84 -22.41
C VAL A 503 -2.58 -7.98 -23.00
N HIS A 504 -3.87 -7.96 -22.72
CA HIS A 504 -4.79 -8.89 -23.38
C HIS A 504 -4.87 -8.57 -24.89
N ARG A 505 -4.77 -9.60 -25.74
CA ARG A 505 -4.68 -9.45 -27.21
C ARG A 505 -5.76 -8.55 -27.79
N GLN A 506 -7.00 -8.68 -27.33
CA GLN A 506 -8.14 -7.89 -27.83
C GLN A 506 -8.00 -6.39 -27.54
N ARG A 507 -7.27 -6.01 -26.48
CA ARG A 507 -7.07 -4.61 -26.06
C ARG A 507 -5.77 -4.01 -26.54
N ALA A 508 -4.85 -4.83 -27.02
CA ALA A 508 -3.50 -4.41 -27.37
C ALA A 508 -3.47 -3.27 -28.40
N GLU A 509 -4.37 -3.30 -29.41
CA GLU A 509 -4.41 -2.24 -30.42
C GLU A 509 -4.90 -0.91 -29.85
N THR A 510 -5.99 -0.91 -29.08
CA THR A 510 -6.55 0.30 -28.47
C THR A 510 -5.56 0.92 -27.50
N ARG A 511 -4.96 0.10 -26.61
CA ARG A 511 -3.96 0.55 -25.65
C ARG A 511 -2.69 1.05 -26.32
N GLY A 512 -2.20 0.32 -27.34
CA GLY A 512 -1.02 0.71 -28.11
C GLY A 512 -1.23 2.03 -28.86
N ARG A 513 -2.44 2.27 -29.41
CA ARG A 513 -2.77 3.51 -30.10
C ARG A 513 -2.75 4.70 -29.15
N GLY A 514 -3.45 4.63 -28.04
CA GLY A 514 -3.44 5.69 -27.02
C GLY A 514 -2.01 6.01 -26.59
N MET A 515 -1.19 4.99 -26.30
CA MET A 515 0.18 5.14 -25.86
C MET A 515 1.07 5.88 -26.86
N VAL A 516 1.01 5.53 -28.14
CA VAL A 516 1.82 6.21 -29.16
C VAL A 516 1.31 7.63 -29.45
N GLU A 517 0.01 7.90 -29.31
CA GLU A 517 -0.57 9.24 -29.42
C GLU A 517 -0.06 10.16 -28.29
N LYS A 518 -0.11 9.69 -27.03
CA LYS A 518 0.36 10.46 -25.87
C LYS A 518 1.86 10.72 -25.93
N MET A 519 2.65 9.70 -26.27
CA MET A 519 4.09 9.87 -26.43
C MET A 519 4.45 10.87 -27.54
N LYS A 520 3.67 10.92 -28.61
CA LYS A 520 3.88 11.93 -29.68
C LYS A 520 3.66 13.36 -29.18
N GLU A 521 2.74 13.58 -28.26
CA GLU A 521 2.48 14.91 -27.69
C GLU A 521 3.63 15.38 -26.83
N LEU A 522 4.26 14.45 -26.11
CA LEU A 522 5.26 14.74 -25.07
C LEU A 522 6.71 14.70 -25.57
N ILE A 523 7.00 13.89 -26.59
CA ILE A 523 8.36 13.85 -27.16
C ILE A 523 8.60 15.11 -28.00
N PRO A 524 9.60 15.93 -27.66
CA PRO A 524 9.86 17.18 -28.39
C PRO A 524 10.31 16.92 -29.82
N PRO A 525 9.94 17.80 -30.76
CA PRO A 525 10.37 17.66 -32.14
C PRO A 525 11.89 17.80 -32.31
N HIS A 526 12.52 16.87 -32.98
CA HIS A 526 13.94 16.88 -33.33
C HIS A 526 14.18 17.33 -34.77
N MET A 527 15.43 17.43 -35.18
CA MET A 527 15.83 17.79 -36.56
C MET A 527 15.46 16.71 -37.59
N PHE A 528 15.03 15.52 -37.13
CA PHE A 528 14.54 14.40 -37.95
C PHE A 528 13.19 13.89 -37.43
N THR A 529 12.49 13.12 -38.25
CA THR A 529 11.20 12.52 -37.90
C THR A 529 11.40 11.33 -36.97
N ILE A 530 10.67 11.29 -35.86
CA ILE A 530 10.72 10.20 -34.89
C ILE A 530 9.45 9.37 -35.05
N PRO A 531 9.52 8.15 -35.60
CA PRO A 531 8.41 7.21 -35.55
C PRO A 531 8.29 6.63 -34.14
N ILE A 532 7.08 6.64 -33.59
CA ILE A 532 6.69 5.96 -32.35
C ILE A 532 5.75 4.85 -32.74
N GLN A 533 6.02 3.63 -32.27
CA GLN A 533 5.30 2.45 -32.73
C GLN A 533 5.00 1.52 -31.54
N ALA A 534 3.79 0.96 -31.53
CA ALA A 534 3.47 -0.18 -30.66
C ALA A 534 3.51 -1.46 -31.51
N ALA A 535 4.15 -2.50 -30.99
CA ALA A 535 4.34 -3.74 -31.71
C ALA A 535 4.09 -4.98 -30.82
N ILE A 536 3.58 -6.05 -31.42
CA ILE A 536 3.45 -7.38 -30.83
C ILE A 536 4.24 -8.36 -31.68
N GLY A 537 5.27 -9.03 -31.12
CA GLY A 537 6.05 -10.03 -31.85
C GLY A 537 6.62 -9.51 -33.16
N GLY A 538 7.05 -8.24 -33.23
CA GLY A 538 7.54 -7.59 -34.46
C GLY A 538 6.49 -7.03 -35.40
N LYS A 539 5.20 -7.32 -35.19
CA LYS A 539 4.10 -6.73 -35.97
C LYS A 539 3.68 -5.41 -35.36
N ILE A 540 3.78 -4.32 -36.12
CA ILE A 540 3.32 -2.99 -35.68
C ILE A 540 1.79 -2.98 -35.65
N ILE A 541 1.19 -2.64 -34.51
CA ILE A 541 -0.25 -2.55 -34.30
C ILE A 541 -0.74 -1.10 -34.26
N ALA A 542 0.13 -0.14 -33.83
CA ALA A 542 -0.17 1.27 -33.86
C ALA A 542 1.10 2.07 -34.19
N ARG A 543 0.92 3.24 -34.80
CA ARG A 543 2.05 4.10 -35.20
C ARG A 543 1.64 5.56 -35.19
N GLU A 544 2.49 6.38 -34.58
CA GLU A 544 2.47 7.83 -34.68
C GLU A 544 3.85 8.36 -35.09
N THR A 545 3.93 9.64 -35.43
CA THR A 545 5.19 10.25 -35.88
C THR A 545 5.31 11.67 -35.39
N VAL A 546 6.37 11.96 -34.62
CA VAL A 546 6.78 13.33 -34.29
C VAL A 546 7.44 13.94 -35.50
N ARG A 547 6.90 15.06 -35.97
CA ARG A 547 7.42 15.74 -37.18
C ARG A 547 8.75 16.41 -36.91
N ALA A 548 9.65 16.34 -37.89
CA ALA A 548 10.92 17.05 -37.79
C ALA A 548 10.74 18.57 -37.79
N LEU A 549 11.56 19.26 -37.00
CA LEU A 549 11.69 20.70 -37.09
C LEU A 549 12.08 21.09 -38.53
N ARG A 550 11.34 22.00 -39.14
CA ARG A 550 11.66 22.55 -40.48
C ARG A 550 12.45 23.82 -40.34
N LYS A 551 13.71 23.77 -40.76
CA LYS A 551 14.47 25.00 -41.06
C LYS A 551 14.19 25.34 -42.52
N ASP A 552 13.70 26.54 -42.82
CA ASP A 552 13.51 27.00 -44.19
C ASP A 552 14.87 27.32 -44.80
N VAL A 553 15.47 26.30 -45.42
CA VAL A 553 16.79 26.45 -46.09
C VAL A 553 16.69 27.23 -47.41
N THR A 554 15.45 27.50 -47.88
CA THR A 554 15.18 28.21 -49.13
C THR A 554 14.83 29.68 -48.90
N ALA A 555 14.65 30.14 -47.68
CA ALA A 555 14.25 31.52 -47.32
C ALA A 555 15.22 32.60 -47.92
N LYS A 556 16.50 32.27 -48.11
CA LYS A 556 17.50 33.19 -48.69
C LYS A 556 17.68 33.01 -50.21
N CYS A 557 16.85 32.17 -50.87
CA CYS A 557 16.92 32.00 -52.32
C CYS A 557 15.94 32.97 -53.02
N TYR A 558 16.45 34.18 -53.31
CA TYR A 558 15.73 35.16 -54.10
C TYR A 558 15.85 34.83 -55.60
N GLY A 559 14.72 34.87 -56.34
CA GLY A 559 14.64 34.61 -57.77
C GLY A 559 14.47 33.12 -58.16
N GLY A 560 13.99 32.85 -59.35
CA GLY A 560 13.46 31.58 -59.84
C GLY A 560 14.44 30.42 -60.06
N ASP A 561 15.57 30.33 -59.34
CA ASP A 561 16.50 29.19 -59.49
C ASP A 561 15.96 27.92 -58.81
N ALA A 562 15.11 27.22 -59.53
CA ALA A 562 14.49 25.94 -59.12
C ALA A 562 15.57 24.87 -58.83
N THR A 563 16.68 24.88 -59.55
CA THR A 563 17.78 23.90 -59.40
C THR A 563 18.53 24.06 -58.07
N ARG A 564 18.79 25.28 -57.66
CA ARG A 564 19.45 25.59 -56.37
C ARG A 564 18.55 25.28 -55.21
N LYS A 565 17.24 25.59 -55.30
CA LYS A 565 16.23 25.21 -54.29
C LYS A 565 16.17 23.69 -54.12
N ARG A 566 16.13 22.95 -55.19
CA ARG A 566 16.10 21.49 -55.20
C ARG A 566 17.35 20.88 -54.56
N LYS A 567 18.57 21.37 -54.92
CA LYS A 567 19.82 20.91 -54.31
C LYS A 567 19.90 21.20 -52.82
N LEU A 568 19.37 22.31 -52.33
CA LEU A 568 19.34 22.64 -50.89
C LEU A 568 18.36 21.73 -50.15
N LEU A 569 17.22 21.44 -50.71
CA LEU A 569 16.23 20.50 -50.17
C LEU A 569 16.77 19.07 -50.11
N ASP A 570 17.47 18.62 -51.19
CA ASP A 570 18.08 17.29 -51.25
C ASP A 570 19.22 17.16 -50.20
N LYS A 571 20.08 18.18 -50.05
CA LYS A 571 21.08 18.20 -48.97
C LYS A 571 20.45 18.18 -47.56
N GLN A 572 19.36 18.90 -47.35
CA GLN A 572 18.63 18.86 -46.09
C GLN A 572 18.04 17.47 -45.82
N LYS A 573 17.48 16.82 -46.83
CA LYS A 573 16.93 15.46 -46.75
C LYS A 573 18.03 14.44 -46.43
N GLU A 574 19.20 14.56 -47.06
CA GLU A 574 20.35 13.68 -46.83
C GLU A 574 20.95 13.92 -45.40
N GLY A 575 21.09 15.18 -44.97
CA GLY A 575 21.51 15.53 -43.64
C GLY A 575 20.56 14.97 -42.56
N LYS A 576 19.24 15.08 -42.75
CA LYS A 576 18.23 14.50 -41.86
C LYS A 576 18.30 12.97 -41.81
N LYS A 577 18.59 12.30 -42.94
CA LYS A 577 18.77 10.85 -43.00
C LYS A 577 20.01 10.41 -42.19
N ARG A 578 21.14 11.16 -42.27
CA ARG A 578 22.32 10.88 -41.47
C ARG A 578 22.08 11.11 -39.97
N MET A 579 21.46 12.25 -39.62
CA MET A 579 21.12 12.55 -38.21
C MET A 579 20.20 11.47 -37.60
N ARG A 580 19.28 10.92 -38.37
CA ARG A 580 18.41 9.82 -37.91
C ARG A 580 19.18 8.54 -37.59
N GLN A 581 20.28 8.25 -38.28
CA GLN A 581 21.09 7.04 -38.08
C GLN A 581 21.95 7.12 -36.81
N PHE A 582 22.30 8.34 -36.35
CA PHE A 582 23.23 8.56 -35.22
C PHE A 582 22.58 9.30 -34.04
N GLY A 583 21.37 9.83 -34.21
CA GLY A 583 20.69 10.61 -33.17
C GLY A 583 19.98 9.71 -32.17
N LYS A 584 20.45 9.68 -30.92
CA LYS A 584 19.66 9.17 -29.80
C LYS A 584 18.49 10.12 -29.58
N VAL A 585 17.31 9.54 -29.32
CA VAL A 585 16.12 10.30 -28.93
C VAL A 585 16.05 10.24 -27.41
N GLU A 586 16.22 11.38 -26.75
CA GLU A 586 15.92 11.49 -25.33
C GLU A 586 14.41 11.51 -25.16
N ILE A 587 13.92 10.60 -24.35
CA ILE A 587 12.50 10.52 -24.00
C ILE A 587 12.36 11.27 -22.68
N PRO A 588 11.59 12.39 -22.62
CA PRO A 588 11.39 13.12 -21.38
C PRO A 588 10.73 12.24 -20.32
N GLN A 589 11.07 12.46 -19.06
CA GLN A 589 10.48 11.78 -17.92
C GLN A 589 8.95 11.87 -17.92
N GLU A 590 8.43 13.05 -18.24
CA GLU A 590 6.98 13.31 -18.36
C GLU A 590 6.31 12.39 -19.38
N ALA A 591 7.04 11.98 -20.43
CA ALA A 591 6.52 11.05 -21.42
C ALA A 591 6.38 9.61 -20.86
N PHE A 592 7.28 9.19 -19.98
CA PHE A 592 7.13 7.91 -19.25
C PHE A 592 5.94 7.95 -18.30
N ILE A 593 5.86 8.97 -17.45
CA ILE A 593 4.78 9.15 -16.46
C ILE A 593 3.41 9.24 -17.17
N ALA A 594 3.33 10.02 -18.25
CA ALA A 594 2.08 10.21 -18.97
C ALA A 594 1.68 8.99 -19.81
N ALA A 595 2.64 8.25 -20.35
CA ALA A 595 2.35 6.97 -21.01
C ALA A 595 1.74 5.94 -20.04
N LEU A 596 2.03 6.06 -18.75
CA LEU A 596 1.53 5.20 -17.69
C LEU A 596 0.12 5.60 -17.19
N LYS A 597 -0.19 6.90 -17.24
CA LYS A 597 -1.48 7.46 -16.80
C LYS A 597 -2.56 7.49 -17.88
N MET A 598 -2.36 6.81 -18.98
CA MET A 598 -3.15 6.94 -20.23
C MET A 598 -4.57 6.42 -20.17
N ASP A 599 -4.95 5.73 -19.14
CA ASP A 599 -6.31 5.22 -18.98
C ASP A 599 -7.21 6.18 -18.18
N ALA A 600 -6.73 7.38 -17.83
CA ALA A 600 -7.47 8.37 -17.02
C ALA A 600 -8.38 9.32 -17.82
N ASP A 601 -8.34 9.31 -19.18
CA ASP A 601 -9.19 10.14 -20.05
C ASP A 601 -10.31 9.33 -20.74
#